data_d9ba8e4c5d0d88028bbda95953e6c5c6
#
_entry.id   d9ba8e4c5d0d88028bbda95953e6c5c6
#
_cell.length_a   1.000
_cell.length_b   1.000
_cell.length_c   1.000
_cell.angle_alpha   90.00
_cell.angle_beta   90.00
_cell.angle_gamma   90.00
#
_symmetry.space_group_name_H-M   'P 1'
#
loop_
_entity.id
_entity.type
_entity.pdbx_description
1 polymer ?
#
loop_
_entity_poly.entity_id
_entity_poly.type
_entity_poly.pdbx_seq_one_letter_code
_entity_poly.pdbx_strand_id
1 'polypeptide(L)' 'MEINLEKRINELEARHSFQEDSIERLSSEVRKQQQEIISLKDKLLAVINTLDKNALSENSEEKPPHY' A
#
# COMPACT_ATOMS: atom_id res chain seq x y z
N MET A 1 -27.44 -35.14 -21.23
CA MET A 1 -26.92 -33.93 -21.82
C MET A 1 -27.26 -32.72 -20.99
N GLU A 2 -28.55 -32.50 -20.74
CA GLU A 2 -28.99 -31.34 -19.96
C GLU A 2 -28.46 -31.38 -18.55
N ILE A 3 -28.38 -32.59 -17.96
CA ILE A 3 -27.85 -32.73 -16.60
C ILE A 3 -26.41 -32.28 -16.55
N ASN A 4 -25.65 -32.61 -17.58
CA ASN A 4 -24.26 -32.19 -17.66
C ASN A 4 -24.13 -30.69 -17.78
N LEU A 5 -25.02 -30.06 -18.54
CA LEU A 5 -24.99 -28.61 -18.69
C LEU A 5 -25.31 -27.91 -17.38
N GLU A 6 -26.33 -28.42 -16.68
CA GLU A 6 -26.70 -27.84 -15.39
C GLU A 6 -25.54 -27.96 -14.41
N LYS A 7 -24.91 -29.10 -14.40
CA LYS A 7 -23.79 -29.32 -13.50
C LYS A 7 -22.65 -28.38 -13.84
N ARG A 8 -22.38 -28.19 -15.12
CA ARG A 8 -21.34 -27.26 -15.55
C ARG A 8 -21.65 -25.85 -15.16
N ILE A 9 -22.90 -25.44 -15.33
CA ILE A 9 -23.30 -24.09 -14.95
C ILE A 9 -23.14 -23.91 -13.46
N ASN A 10 -23.55 -24.88 -12.67
CA ASN A 10 -23.41 -24.81 -11.24
C ASN A 10 -21.94 -24.70 -10.83
N GLU A 11 -21.08 -25.47 -11.48
CA GLU A 11 -19.65 -25.40 -11.20
C GLU A 11 -19.07 -24.05 -11.57
N LEU A 12 -19.48 -23.52 -12.71
CA LEU A 12 -19.00 -22.22 -13.15
C LEU A 12 -19.47 -21.12 -12.22
N GLU A 13 -20.70 -21.20 -11.76
CA GLU A 13 -21.23 -20.23 -10.82
C GLU A 13 -20.46 -20.27 -9.51
N ALA A 14 -20.15 -21.47 -9.04
CA ALA A 14 -19.38 -21.62 -7.81
C ALA A 14 -17.98 -21.03 -7.99
N ARG A 15 -17.37 -21.30 -9.12
CA ARG A 15 -16.05 -20.75 -9.41
C ARG A 15 -16.09 -19.23 -9.51
N HIS A 16 -17.14 -18.73 -10.14
CA HIS A 16 -17.29 -17.30 -10.28
C HIS A 16 -17.42 -16.61 -8.92
N SER A 17 -18.25 -17.19 -8.06
CA SER A 17 -18.38 -16.65 -6.70
C SER A 17 -17.06 -16.66 -5.96
N PHE A 18 -16.32 -17.75 -6.08
CA PHE A 18 -15.02 -17.85 -5.44
C PHE A 18 -14.07 -16.80 -5.99
N GLN A 19 -14.09 -16.61 -7.31
CA GLN A 19 -13.21 -15.62 -7.92
C GLN A 19 -13.58 -14.21 -7.50
N GLU A 20 -14.86 -13.92 -7.40
CA GLU A 20 -15.29 -12.61 -6.95
C GLU A 20 -14.84 -12.34 -5.53
N ASP A 21 -14.95 -13.34 -4.67
CA ASP A 21 -14.48 -13.19 -3.30
C ASP A 21 -12.97 -12.97 -3.27
N SER A 22 -12.25 -13.70 -4.09
CA SER A 22 -10.79 -13.54 -4.17
C SER A 22 -10.43 -12.15 -4.64
N ILE A 23 -11.11 -11.66 -5.67
CA ILE A 23 -10.85 -10.33 -6.20
C ILE A 23 -11.13 -9.27 -5.14
N GLU A 24 -12.21 -9.43 -4.40
CA GLU A 24 -12.53 -8.49 -3.34
C GLU A 24 -11.46 -8.47 -2.26
N ARG A 25 -10.99 -9.65 -1.90
CA ARG A 25 -9.92 -9.73 -0.89
C ARG A 25 -8.64 -9.09 -1.40
N LEU A 26 -8.30 -9.38 -2.65
CA LEU A 26 -7.10 -8.79 -3.24
C LEU A 26 -7.22 -7.28 -3.35
N SER A 27 -8.40 -6.79 -3.75
CA SER A 27 -8.61 -5.35 -3.83
C SER A 27 -8.46 -4.69 -2.47
N SER A 28 -8.97 -5.33 -1.44
CA SER A 28 -8.86 -4.82 -0.09
C SER A 28 -7.40 -4.80 0.36
N GLU A 29 -6.67 -5.87 0.05
CA GLU A 29 -5.24 -5.93 0.38
C GLU A 29 -4.45 -4.86 -0.34
N VAL A 30 -4.74 -4.66 -1.62
CA VAL A 30 -4.04 -3.64 -2.38
C VAL A 30 -4.28 -2.26 -1.78
N ARG A 31 -5.51 -1.96 -1.42
CA ARG A 31 -5.83 -0.67 -0.80
C ARG A 31 -5.09 -0.50 0.51
N LYS A 32 -5.03 -1.55 1.30
CA LYS A 32 -4.32 -1.51 2.57
C LYS A 32 -2.84 -1.26 2.34
N GLN A 33 -2.27 -1.95 1.37
CA GLN A 33 -0.85 -1.77 1.06
C GLN A 33 -0.57 -0.37 0.52
N GLN A 34 -1.49 0.18 -0.27
CA GLN A 34 -1.33 1.55 -0.75
C GLN A 34 -1.30 2.53 0.40
N GLN A 35 -2.16 2.33 1.38
CA GLN A 35 -2.17 3.20 2.56
C GLN A 35 -0.88 3.06 3.34
N GLU A 36 -0.37 1.85 3.44
CA GLU A 36 0.89 1.62 4.12
C GLU A 36 2.04 2.29 3.40
N ILE A 37 2.03 2.24 2.08
CA ILE A 37 3.06 2.89 1.28
C ILE A 37 3.01 4.40 1.47
N ILE A 38 1.82 4.97 1.46
CA ILE A 38 1.68 6.41 1.67
C ILE A 38 2.17 6.79 3.05
N SER A 39 1.82 6.01 4.05
CA SER A 39 2.27 6.28 5.41
C SER A 39 3.79 6.20 5.51
N LEU A 40 4.39 5.21 4.86
CA LEU A 40 5.84 5.08 4.82
C LEU A 40 6.50 6.26 4.13
N LYS A 41 5.92 6.71 3.03
CA LYS A 41 6.45 7.86 2.32
C LYS A 41 6.41 9.10 3.19
N ASP A 42 5.32 9.29 3.91
CA ASP A 42 5.20 10.44 4.80
C ASP A 42 6.24 10.40 5.88
N LYS A 43 6.45 9.22 6.46
CA LYS A 43 7.47 9.07 7.50
C LYS A 43 8.86 9.31 6.95
N LEU A 44 9.12 8.80 5.75
CA LEU A 44 10.41 8.99 5.11
C LEU A 44 10.67 10.45 4.84
N LEU A 45 9.68 11.17 4.34
CA LEU A 45 9.82 12.60 4.09
C LEU A 45 10.07 13.35 5.38
N ALA A 46 9.42 12.96 6.46
CA ALA A 46 9.64 13.60 7.75
C ALA A 46 11.06 13.38 8.22
N VAL A 47 11.58 12.17 8.04
CA VAL A 47 12.96 11.87 8.43
C VAL A 47 13.93 12.68 7.58
N ILE A 48 13.69 12.74 6.29
CA ILE A 48 14.57 13.51 5.38
C ILE A 48 14.56 14.98 5.78
N ASN A 49 13.39 15.53 6.06
CA ASN A 49 13.29 16.92 6.48
C ASN A 49 14.05 17.16 7.77
N THR A 50 13.94 16.24 8.70
CA THR A 50 14.66 16.36 9.97
C THR A 50 16.16 16.35 9.75
N LEU A 51 16.62 15.45 8.89
CA LEU A 51 18.04 15.38 8.57
C LEU A 51 18.52 16.66 7.90
N ASP A 52 17.76 17.18 6.98
CA ASP A 52 18.10 18.43 6.31
C ASP A 52 18.18 19.59 7.31
N LYS A 53 17.22 19.66 8.20
CA LYS A 53 17.21 20.70 9.22
C LYS A 53 18.42 20.58 10.12
N ASN A 54 18.74 19.37 10.51
CA ASN A 54 19.91 19.15 11.37
C ASN A 54 21.18 19.54 10.65
N ALA A 55 21.28 19.19 9.37
CA ALA A 55 22.46 19.56 8.59
C ALA A 55 22.58 21.07 8.49
N LEU A 56 21.48 21.75 8.24
CA LEU A 56 21.50 23.21 8.17
C LEU A 56 21.83 23.82 9.51
N SER A 57 21.28 23.27 10.59
CA SER A 57 21.59 23.77 11.93
C SER A 57 23.07 23.59 12.24
N GLU A 58 23.62 22.45 11.88
CA GLU A 58 25.03 22.19 12.12
C GLU A 58 25.89 23.16 11.33
N ASN A 59 25.51 23.42 10.10
CA ASN A 59 26.25 24.39 9.29
C ASN A 59 26.18 25.77 9.90
N SER A 60 25.02 26.15 10.41
CA SER A 60 24.86 27.45 11.06
C SER A 60 25.75 27.55 12.29
N GLU A 61 25.82 26.49 13.09
CA GLU A 61 26.64 26.49 14.28
C GLU A 61 28.10 26.56 13.95
N GLU A 62 28.50 25.87 12.92
CA GLU A 62 29.90 25.90 12.50
C GLU A 62 30.32 27.27 12.08
N LYS A 63 29.41 27.97 11.51
CA LYS A 63 29.79 29.28 11.02
C LYS A 63 30.02 30.28 12.08
N PRO A 64 29.77 30.41 13.14
CA PRO A 64 30.04 31.17 13.97
C PRO A 64 29.98 31.77 14.82
N PRO A 65 29.76 31.68 14.94
CA PRO A 65 29.38 31.71 15.49
C PRO A 65 28.66 31.88 16.23
N HIS A 66 28.23 31.86 16.19
CA HIS A 66 27.40 31.90 16.73
C HIS A 66 27.10 31.55 17.36
N TYR A 67 27.15 31.60 17.26
CA TYR A 67 26.67 31.24 17.74
C TYR A 67 26.74 31.32 18.34
#